data_ac6911955cc1830ad1771d9e04460153
#
_entry.id   ac6911955cc1830ad1771d9e04460153
#
_cell.length_a   1.000
_cell.length_b   1.000
_cell.length_c   1.000
_cell.angle_alpha   90.00
_cell.angle_beta   90.00
_cell.angle_gamma   90.00
#
_symmetry.space_group_name_H-M   'P 1'
#
loop_
_entity.id
_entity.type
_entity.pdbx_description
1 polymer ?
#
loop_
_entity_poly.entity_id
_entity_poly.type
_entity_poly.pdbx_seq_one_letter_code
_entity_poly.pdbx_strand_id
1 'polypeptide(L)'
;MVRSTSINNVIRALVSALLVALLLEAAGLAVWAERLEVGALRNIAQPVTQTWERIVTGLHLDAPRRVALDLRERWSTTLMPLDDSMVTAENSASANMQTSSPTVPPVKASRGSKRKSRQQASEKKSTTKAADQLRVVTPIALQSTQVALVGDSMMAVGLAPVLRRNMAVVSGARFVRAYRSGTGLGRPDVFNWPAQYPQLIGSARPGLVICAIGANDAQNFQIDRNVYYFGTPAWKQMYADRVRGFARLLTRDGARVLWIGMPVMRETGFSRRMASVNLLVKEVLTEFPQITWVDPNPYIAGSGGSFEQYRQDQRGKLVRLRADDGIHLSEDGAAYLLPAISSWMQKAAPGI
;
A
#
# COMPACT_ATOMS: atom_id res chain seq x y z
N MET A 1 26.43 -45.55 1.29
CA MET A 1 26.87 -45.10 -0.05
C MET A 1 26.08 -43.86 -0.46
N VAL A 2 26.66 -42.68 -0.34
CA VAL A 2 26.08 -41.43 -0.82
C VAL A 2 26.36 -41.35 -2.32
N ARG A 3 25.33 -41.46 -3.17
CA ARG A 3 25.47 -41.25 -4.62
C ARG A 3 25.84 -39.78 -4.85
N SER A 4 27.06 -39.52 -5.32
CA SER A 4 27.43 -38.19 -5.82
C SER A 4 26.62 -37.89 -7.08
N THR A 5 25.67 -36.98 -6.97
CA THR A 5 24.94 -36.45 -8.13
C THR A 5 25.93 -35.63 -8.98
N SER A 6 26.08 -36.00 -10.25
CA SER A 6 26.90 -35.22 -11.19
C SER A 6 26.38 -33.79 -11.28
N ILE A 7 27.26 -32.79 -11.29
CA ILE A 7 26.92 -31.36 -11.49
C ILE A 7 25.98 -31.17 -12.69
N ASN A 8 26.19 -31.92 -13.76
CA ASN A 8 25.33 -31.89 -14.95
C ASN A 8 23.85 -32.28 -14.66
N ASN A 9 23.63 -33.23 -13.73
CA ASN A 9 22.28 -33.64 -13.36
C ASN A 9 21.60 -32.55 -12.52
N VAL A 10 22.33 -31.84 -11.66
CA VAL A 10 21.82 -30.70 -10.89
C VAL A 10 21.47 -29.55 -11.83
N ILE A 11 22.35 -29.24 -12.79
CA ILE A 11 22.08 -28.18 -13.79
C ILE A 11 20.82 -28.54 -14.63
N ARG A 12 20.72 -29.77 -15.11
CA ARG A 12 19.54 -30.24 -15.86
C ARG A 12 18.27 -30.11 -15.03
N ALA A 13 18.28 -30.51 -13.77
CA ALA A 13 17.13 -30.37 -12.87
C ALA A 13 16.75 -28.92 -12.66
N LEU A 14 17.69 -28.00 -12.43
CA LEU A 14 17.45 -26.58 -12.29
C LEU A 14 16.86 -25.95 -13.56
N VAL A 15 17.42 -26.28 -14.73
CA VAL A 15 16.90 -25.78 -16.01
C VAL A 15 15.48 -26.30 -16.27
N SER A 16 15.23 -27.59 -16.00
CA SER A 16 13.88 -28.15 -16.15
C SER A 16 12.87 -27.49 -15.19
N ALA A 17 13.25 -27.27 -13.93
CA ALA A 17 12.42 -26.59 -12.96
C ALA A 17 12.11 -25.14 -13.37
N LEU A 18 13.12 -24.42 -13.90
CA LEU A 18 12.94 -23.06 -14.41
C LEU A 18 11.97 -23.03 -15.61
N LEU A 19 12.11 -23.95 -16.55
CA LEU A 19 11.21 -24.04 -17.70
C LEU A 19 9.78 -24.32 -17.27
N VAL A 20 9.57 -25.23 -16.34
CA VAL A 20 8.24 -25.53 -15.77
C VAL A 20 7.66 -24.29 -15.08
N ALA A 21 8.46 -23.58 -14.28
CA ALA A 21 8.03 -22.35 -13.62
C ALA A 21 7.63 -21.27 -14.63
N LEU A 22 8.40 -21.07 -15.71
CA LEU A 22 8.06 -20.12 -16.78
C LEU A 22 6.77 -20.47 -17.52
N LEU A 23 6.46 -21.77 -17.69
CA LEU A 23 5.21 -22.22 -18.27
C LEU A 23 4.02 -21.97 -17.33
N LEU A 24 4.15 -22.36 -16.06
CA LEU A 24 3.08 -22.26 -15.09
C LEU A 24 2.77 -20.80 -14.70
N GLU A 25 3.78 -19.92 -14.72
CA GLU A 25 3.66 -18.50 -14.29
C GLU A 25 3.61 -17.52 -15.50
N ALA A 26 3.30 -17.97 -16.69
CA ALA A 26 3.25 -17.11 -17.87
C ALA A 26 2.31 -15.90 -17.70
N ALA A 27 1.11 -16.10 -17.15
CA ALA A 27 0.18 -15.02 -16.84
C ALA A 27 0.71 -14.10 -15.73
N GLY A 28 1.38 -14.65 -14.72
CA GLY A 28 2.03 -13.86 -13.66
C GLY A 28 3.14 -12.97 -14.19
N LEU A 29 3.94 -13.48 -15.15
CA LEU A 29 5.00 -12.72 -15.82
C LEU A 29 4.44 -11.57 -16.68
N ALA A 30 3.33 -11.79 -17.37
CA ALA A 30 2.67 -10.73 -18.16
C ALA A 30 2.16 -9.61 -17.23
N VAL A 31 1.45 -9.96 -16.16
CA VAL A 31 1.00 -9.01 -15.14
C VAL A 31 2.18 -8.29 -14.47
N TRP A 32 3.28 -9.00 -14.21
CA TRP A 32 4.50 -8.38 -13.69
C TRP A 32 5.05 -7.31 -14.66
N ALA A 33 5.17 -7.65 -15.94
CA ALA A 33 5.70 -6.72 -16.95
C ALA A 33 4.81 -5.47 -17.11
N GLU A 34 3.49 -5.61 -16.98
CA GLU A 34 2.54 -4.49 -17.00
C GLU A 34 2.73 -3.54 -15.80
N ARG A 35 3.15 -4.07 -14.65
CA ARG A 35 3.38 -3.29 -13.43
C ARG A 35 4.74 -2.60 -13.38
N LEU A 36 5.66 -2.91 -14.30
CA LEU A 36 6.95 -2.23 -14.37
C LEU A 36 6.77 -0.72 -14.62
N GLU A 37 7.67 0.07 -14.06
CA GLU A 37 7.75 1.49 -14.35
C GLU A 37 7.95 1.74 -15.85
N VAL A 38 7.28 2.75 -16.40
CA VAL A 38 7.41 3.10 -17.82
C VAL A 38 8.85 3.46 -18.15
N GLY A 39 9.47 2.69 -19.03
CA GLY A 39 10.88 2.82 -19.40
C GLY A 39 11.35 1.68 -20.28
N ALA A 40 12.66 1.65 -20.58
CA ALA A 40 13.24 0.68 -21.51
C ALA A 40 12.96 -0.79 -21.10
N LEU A 41 13.04 -1.10 -19.81
CA LEU A 41 12.80 -2.45 -19.31
C LEU A 41 11.37 -2.91 -19.57
N ARG A 42 10.37 -2.07 -19.30
CA ARG A 42 8.96 -2.38 -19.57
C ARG A 42 8.70 -2.56 -21.06
N ASN A 43 9.27 -1.68 -21.90
CA ASN A 43 9.09 -1.72 -23.35
C ASN A 43 9.62 -3.03 -23.98
N ILE A 44 10.58 -3.69 -23.34
CA ILE A 44 11.10 -4.98 -23.75
C ILE A 44 10.32 -6.12 -23.07
N ALA A 45 10.11 -6.05 -21.78
CA ALA A 45 9.51 -7.14 -21.01
C ALA A 45 8.04 -7.37 -21.36
N GLN A 46 7.27 -6.29 -21.54
CA GLN A 46 5.83 -6.39 -21.79
C GLN A 46 5.48 -7.16 -23.07
N PRO A 47 6.03 -6.85 -24.28
CA PRO A 47 5.72 -7.60 -25.48
C PRO A 47 6.23 -9.05 -25.42
N VAL A 48 7.36 -9.30 -24.77
CA VAL A 48 7.91 -10.64 -24.61
C VAL A 48 7.01 -11.50 -23.73
N THR A 49 6.63 -11.01 -22.56
CA THR A 49 5.79 -11.75 -21.61
C THR A 49 4.37 -11.96 -22.11
N GLN A 50 3.77 -10.97 -22.79
CA GLN A 50 2.45 -11.09 -23.40
C GLN A 50 2.44 -12.09 -24.57
N THR A 51 3.53 -12.12 -25.36
CA THR A 51 3.67 -13.12 -26.42
C THR A 51 3.81 -14.52 -25.84
N TRP A 52 4.62 -14.66 -24.78
CA TRP A 52 4.80 -15.90 -24.07
C TRP A 52 3.48 -16.42 -23.46
N GLU A 53 2.74 -15.54 -22.77
CA GLU A 53 1.43 -15.88 -22.21
C GLU A 53 0.47 -16.39 -23.31
N ARG A 54 0.39 -15.70 -24.46
CA ARG A 54 -0.45 -16.14 -25.59
C ARG A 54 -0.07 -17.52 -26.11
N ILE A 55 1.22 -17.82 -26.21
CA ILE A 55 1.71 -19.14 -26.64
C ILE A 55 1.32 -20.22 -25.62
N VAL A 56 1.60 -19.99 -24.34
CA VAL A 56 1.32 -20.94 -23.26
C VAL A 56 -0.17 -21.22 -23.13
N THR A 57 -1.00 -20.17 -23.19
CA THR A 57 -2.47 -20.28 -23.13
C THR A 57 -3.04 -20.94 -24.38
N GLY A 58 -2.55 -20.59 -25.57
CA GLY A 58 -2.98 -21.18 -26.84
C GLY A 58 -2.67 -22.67 -26.95
N LEU A 59 -1.58 -23.13 -26.33
CA LEU A 59 -1.19 -24.54 -26.26
C LEU A 59 -1.76 -25.26 -25.03
N HIS A 60 -2.56 -24.58 -24.20
CA HIS A 60 -3.13 -25.10 -22.94
C HIS A 60 -2.11 -25.62 -21.93
N LEU A 61 -0.85 -25.16 -21.98
CA LEU A 61 0.22 -25.57 -21.08
C LEU A 61 0.06 -25.04 -19.66
N ASP A 62 -0.80 -24.04 -19.46
CA ASP A 62 -1.20 -23.48 -18.18
C ASP A 62 -2.35 -24.25 -17.47
N ALA A 63 -2.86 -25.31 -18.11
CA ALA A 63 -3.99 -26.08 -17.59
C ALA A 63 -3.79 -26.59 -16.15
N PRO A 64 -2.60 -27.12 -15.74
CA PRO A 64 -2.39 -27.56 -14.34
C PRO A 64 -2.54 -26.41 -13.33
N ARG A 65 -2.05 -25.22 -13.69
CA ARG A 65 -2.17 -24.02 -12.85
C ARG A 65 -3.64 -23.59 -12.71
N ARG A 66 -4.39 -23.57 -13.80
CA ARG A 66 -5.82 -23.20 -13.77
C ARG A 66 -6.62 -24.15 -12.89
N VAL A 67 -6.37 -25.45 -12.98
CA VAL A 67 -7.00 -26.45 -12.12
C VAL A 67 -6.63 -26.25 -10.67
N ALA A 68 -5.37 -25.98 -10.35
CA ALA A 68 -4.91 -25.71 -9.00
C ALA A 68 -5.56 -24.46 -8.39
N LEU A 69 -5.70 -23.40 -9.19
CA LEU A 69 -6.37 -22.16 -8.75
C LEU A 69 -7.87 -22.36 -8.53
N ASP A 70 -8.56 -23.09 -9.42
CA ASP A 70 -9.98 -23.42 -9.26
C ASP A 70 -10.23 -24.31 -8.03
N LEU A 71 -9.39 -25.31 -7.79
CA LEU A 71 -9.45 -26.11 -6.58
C LEU A 71 -9.23 -25.26 -5.31
N ARG A 72 -8.25 -24.36 -5.33
CA ARG A 72 -7.98 -23.44 -4.22
C ARG A 72 -9.16 -22.51 -3.96
N GLU A 73 -9.79 -21.98 -5.01
CA GLU A 73 -10.97 -21.12 -4.88
C GLU A 73 -12.16 -21.88 -4.31
N ARG A 74 -12.41 -23.10 -4.76
CA ARG A 74 -13.43 -23.98 -4.20
C ARG A 74 -13.16 -24.35 -2.74
N TRP A 75 -11.91 -24.59 -2.38
CA TRP A 75 -11.52 -24.87 -0.99
C TRP A 75 -11.66 -23.65 -0.10
N SER A 76 -11.29 -22.45 -0.58
CA SER A 76 -11.42 -21.21 0.19
C SER A 76 -12.88 -20.82 0.43
N THR A 77 -13.78 -21.08 -0.52
CA THR A 77 -15.22 -20.85 -0.36
C THR A 77 -15.89 -21.88 0.55
N THR A 78 -15.33 -23.08 0.68
CA THR A 78 -15.94 -24.16 1.48
C THR A 78 -15.47 -24.18 2.94
N LEU A 79 -14.28 -23.69 3.25
CA LEU A 79 -13.62 -23.88 4.56
C LEU A 79 -13.33 -22.61 5.36
N MET A 80 -13.44 -21.41 4.80
CA MET A 80 -13.19 -20.16 5.55
C MET A 80 -14.03 -18.99 5.05
N PRO A 81 -14.62 -18.17 5.96
CA PRO A 81 -14.97 -16.80 5.65
C PRO A 81 -13.65 -16.10 5.26
N LEU A 82 -13.65 -15.37 4.15
CA LEU A 82 -12.52 -14.65 3.56
C LEU A 82 -11.52 -14.17 4.62
N ASP A 83 -10.44 -14.91 4.81
CA ASP A 83 -9.34 -14.53 5.69
C ASP A 83 -8.35 -13.69 4.87
N ASP A 84 -8.09 -12.48 5.36
CA ASP A 84 -7.20 -11.48 4.73
C ASP A 84 -5.73 -11.96 4.59
N SER A 85 -5.37 -13.14 5.05
CA SER A 85 -4.01 -13.69 5.00
C SER A 85 -3.45 -13.86 3.58
N MET A 86 -4.32 -13.99 2.58
CA MET A 86 -3.91 -14.12 1.17
C MET A 86 -3.43 -12.81 0.54
N VAL A 87 -3.80 -11.66 1.11
CA VAL A 87 -3.32 -10.35 0.68
C VAL A 87 -1.82 -10.18 0.95
N THR A 88 -1.29 -10.87 1.96
CA THR A 88 0.10 -10.78 2.39
C THR A 88 1.07 -11.39 1.37
N ALA A 89 0.69 -12.47 0.69
CA ALA A 89 1.55 -13.16 -0.28
C ALA A 89 1.66 -12.39 -1.61
N GLU A 90 0.56 -11.80 -2.11
CA GLU A 90 0.59 -10.95 -3.31
C GLU A 90 1.38 -9.66 -3.08
N ASN A 91 1.34 -9.11 -1.85
CA ASN A 91 2.03 -7.87 -1.49
C ASN A 91 3.55 -8.05 -1.39
N SER A 92 4.04 -9.21 -0.95
CA SER A 92 5.48 -9.51 -0.90
C SER A 92 6.11 -9.54 -2.29
N ALA A 93 5.37 -10.01 -3.30
CA ALA A 93 5.83 -10.02 -4.68
C ALA A 93 5.92 -8.61 -5.28
N SER A 94 4.97 -7.71 -4.95
CA SER A 94 4.97 -6.34 -5.45
C SER A 94 6.05 -5.46 -4.82
N ALA A 95 6.40 -5.71 -3.56
CA ALA A 95 7.41 -4.94 -2.83
C ALA A 95 8.85 -5.25 -3.30
N ASN A 96 9.15 -6.51 -3.64
CA ASN A 96 10.48 -6.92 -4.12
C ASN A 96 10.85 -6.32 -5.49
N MET A 97 9.89 -5.82 -6.25
CA MET A 97 10.12 -5.28 -7.59
C MET A 97 10.51 -3.79 -7.63
N GLN A 98 10.33 -3.06 -6.53
CA GLN A 98 10.63 -1.62 -6.47
C GLN A 98 12.07 -1.32 -6.02
N THR A 99 12.88 -2.31 -5.63
CA THR A 99 14.21 -2.10 -5.04
C THR A 99 15.38 -2.08 -6.02
N SER A 100 15.15 -2.24 -7.32
CA SER A 100 16.22 -2.19 -8.31
C SER A 100 16.27 -0.82 -9.04
N SER A 101 16.81 0.20 -8.36
CA SER A 101 17.31 1.43 -8.99
C SER A 101 18.84 1.46 -9.00
N PRO A 102 19.48 1.96 -10.05
CA PRO A 102 20.93 1.91 -10.21
C PRO A 102 21.65 2.73 -9.16
N THR A 103 22.71 2.16 -8.62
CA THR A 103 23.64 2.73 -7.64
C THR A 103 24.34 3.97 -8.19
N VAL A 104 24.18 5.11 -7.52
CA VAL A 104 25.00 6.31 -7.72
C VAL A 104 26.12 6.29 -6.67
N PRO A 105 27.39 6.51 -7.02
CA PRO A 105 28.50 6.43 -6.07
C PRO A 105 28.47 7.55 -5.02
N PRO A 106 29.08 7.33 -3.83
CA PRO A 106 28.98 8.24 -2.71
C PRO A 106 29.86 9.48 -2.87
N VAL A 107 29.29 10.65 -2.66
CA VAL A 107 30.02 11.91 -2.49
C VAL A 107 30.46 12.02 -1.02
N LYS A 108 31.74 12.31 -0.82
CA LYS A 108 32.41 12.44 0.49
C LYS A 108 31.83 13.57 1.33
N ALA A 109 31.57 13.26 2.60
CA ALA A 109 31.19 14.22 3.62
C ALA A 109 32.37 15.11 4.03
N SER A 110 32.15 16.42 4.16
CA SER A 110 33.05 17.35 4.85
C SER A 110 32.50 17.68 6.24
N ARG A 111 33.41 17.74 7.21
CA ARG A 111 33.20 18.06 8.62
C ARG A 111 32.85 19.52 8.83
N GLY A 112 31.97 19.81 9.80
CA GLY A 112 32.00 21.14 10.43
C GLY A 112 30.78 21.46 11.28
N SER A 113 31.06 21.59 12.56
CA SER A 113 30.52 22.53 13.55
C SER A 113 29.42 22.10 14.52
N LYS A 114 29.89 21.94 15.74
CA LYS A 114 29.10 21.91 17.00
C LYS A 114 28.41 23.25 17.25
N ARG A 115 27.08 23.27 17.43
CA ARG A 115 26.42 24.22 18.34
C ARG A 115 24.96 23.86 18.67
N LYS A 116 24.64 23.94 19.97
CA LYS A 116 23.34 24.03 20.65
C LYS A 116 22.49 22.77 20.85
N SER A 117 22.75 22.15 21.99
CA SER A 117 21.98 21.09 22.65
C SER A 117 21.08 21.62 23.77
N ARG A 118 20.16 22.56 23.56
CA ARG A 118 19.29 23.02 24.69
C ARG A 118 17.79 23.17 24.36
N GLN A 119 17.39 23.04 23.10
CA GLN A 119 15.97 23.12 22.72
C GLN A 119 15.29 21.77 22.45
N GLN A 120 16.08 20.70 22.27
CA GLN A 120 15.53 19.37 21.94
C GLN A 120 14.92 18.59 23.14
N ALA A 121 15.18 19.00 24.38
CA ALA A 121 14.70 18.27 25.54
C ALA A 121 13.20 18.51 25.86
N SER A 122 12.64 19.65 25.43
CA SER A 122 11.23 19.99 25.70
C SER A 122 10.27 19.36 24.69
N GLU A 123 10.67 19.26 23.41
CA GLU A 123 9.85 18.62 22.38
C GLU A 123 9.82 17.09 22.51
N LYS A 124 10.92 16.49 22.98
CA LYS A 124 10.99 15.04 23.18
C LYS A 124 10.03 14.52 24.26
N LYS A 125 9.71 15.34 25.26
CA LYS A 125 8.76 14.98 26.33
C LYS A 125 7.30 15.08 25.90
N SER A 126 6.98 15.94 24.93
CA SER A 126 5.63 16.13 24.43
C SER A 126 5.20 15.02 23.46
N THR A 127 6.07 14.62 22.55
CA THR A 127 5.79 13.56 21.56
C THR A 127 5.71 12.16 22.20
N THR A 128 6.54 11.89 23.21
CA THR A 128 6.51 10.60 23.91
C THR A 128 5.23 10.43 24.73
N LYS A 129 4.71 11.53 25.31
CA LYS A 129 3.46 11.52 26.07
C LYS A 129 2.21 11.34 25.19
N ALA A 130 2.24 11.85 23.94
CA ALA A 130 1.18 11.66 22.98
C ALA A 130 1.13 10.22 22.47
N ALA A 131 2.27 9.59 22.17
CA ALA A 131 2.33 8.21 21.68
C ALA A 131 1.81 7.19 22.70
N ASP A 132 1.82 7.52 23.96
CA ASP A 132 1.53 6.61 25.05
C ASP A 132 0.07 6.62 25.51
N GLN A 133 -0.61 7.75 25.39
CA GLN A 133 -2.07 7.84 25.58
C GLN A 133 -2.87 7.16 24.43
N LEU A 134 -2.18 6.65 23.43
CA LEU A 134 -2.69 6.26 22.13
C LEU A 134 -3.27 4.83 22.05
N ARG A 135 -3.32 4.08 23.14
CA ARG A 135 -3.92 2.71 23.14
C ARG A 135 -5.32 2.63 23.74
N VAL A 136 -5.87 3.73 24.25
CA VAL A 136 -7.24 3.75 24.76
C VAL A 136 -8.17 4.28 23.69
N VAL A 137 -8.81 3.37 22.97
CA VAL A 137 -9.89 3.72 22.04
C VAL A 137 -11.15 3.95 22.85
N THR A 138 -11.63 5.19 22.90
CA THR A 138 -12.91 5.51 23.53
C THR A 138 -14.05 4.90 22.73
N PRO A 139 -15.02 4.20 23.35
CA PRO A 139 -16.17 3.67 22.64
C PRO A 139 -16.93 4.77 21.89
N ILE A 140 -17.24 4.52 20.62
CA ILE A 140 -18.01 5.41 19.75
C ILE A 140 -19.26 4.68 19.33
N ALA A 141 -20.44 5.27 19.57
CA ALA A 141 -21.70 4.69 19.10
C ALA A 141 -21.91 5.08 17.61
N LEU A 142 -21.52 4.17 16.70
CA LEU A 142 -21.70 4.31 15.25
C LEU A 142 -22.57 3.16 14.68
N GLN A 143 -23.54 2.71 15.45
CA GLN A 143 -24.26 1.44 15.23
C GLN A 143 -24.95 1.29 13.87
N SER A 144 -25.24 2.36 13.14
CA SER A 144 -25.82 2.31 11.79
C SER A 144 -24.89 2.83 10.71
N THR A 145 -23.72 3.36 11.06
CA THR A 145 -22.82 4.01 10.12
C THR A 145 -22.01 2.99 9.33
N GLN A 146 -22.10 3.10 8.01
CA GLN A 146 -21.23 2.36 7.11
C GLN A 146 -19.93 3.13 6.88
N VAL A 147 -18.81 2.44 7.07
CA VAL A 147 -17.45 3.00 6.90
C VAL A 147 -16.77 2.27 5.76
N ALA A 148 -16.48 2.95 4.65
CA ALA A 148 -15.69 2.35 3.58
C ALA A 148 -14.19 2.44 3.89
N LEU A 149 -13.50 1.29 3.78
CA LEU A 149 -12.04 1.21 3.79
C LEU A 149 -11.57 1.18 2.35
N VAL A 150 -10.85 2.21 1.93
CA VAL A 150 -10.52 2.49 0.53
C VAL A 150 -9.01 2.60 0.35
N GLY A 151 -8.47 2.01 -0.71
CA GLY A 151 -7.06 2.22 -1.03
C GLY A 151 -6.35 1.04 -1.68
N ASP A 152 -5.04 1.16 -1.68
CA ASP A 152 -4.12 0.15 -2.21
C ASP A 152 -3.66 -0.83 -1.11
N SER A 153 -2.47 -1.39 -1.27
CA SER A 153 -1.87 -2.26 -0.25
C SER A 153 -1.61 -1.55 1.08
N MET A 154 -1.50 -0.22 1.11
CA MET A 154 -1.35 0.52 2.36
C MET A 154 -2.61 0.44 3.24
N MET A 155 -3.79 0.36 2.62
CA MET A 155 -5.03 0.05 3.33
C MET A 155 -5.13 -1.45 3.63
N ALA A 156 -4.87 -2.30 2.64
CA ALA A 156 -5.09 -3.74 2.73
C ALA A 156 -4.22 -4.42 3.79
N VAL A 157 -2.94 -3.99 3.89
CA VAL A 157 -1.96 -4.55 4.82
C VAL A 157 -1.84 -3.67 6.06
N GLY A 158 -2.06 -4.23 7.22
CA GLY A 158 -1.96 -3.54 8.51
C GLY A 158 -3.22 -2.73 8.87
N LEU A 159 -3.62 -1.73 8.08
CA LEU A 159 -4.73 -0.83 8.45
C LEU A 159 -6.09 -1.52 8.48
N ALA A 160 -6.53 -2.14 7.40
CA ALA A 160 -7.88 -2.71 7.32
C ALA A 160 -8.10 -3.84 8.33
N PRO A 161 -7.18 -4.81 8.53
CA PRO A 161 -7.32 -5.82 9.57
C PRO A 161 -7.49 -5.22 10.96
N VAL A 162 -6.65 -4.23 11.30
CA VAL A 162 -6.65 -3.58 12.61
C VAL A 162 -7.93 -2.76 12.82
N LEU A 163 -8.35 -1.98 11.83
CA LEU A 163 -9.59 -1.20 11.89
C LEU A 163 -10.81 -2.10 12.07
N ARG A 164 -10.93 -3.16 11.28
CA ARG A 164 -12.05 -4.10 11.37
C ARG A 164 -12.10 -4.80 12.73
N ARG A 165 -10.96 -5.23 13.27
CA ARG A 165 -10.89 -5.94 14.54
C ARG A 165 -11.16 -5.03 15.74
N ASN A 166 -10.56 -3.84 15.76
CA ASN A 166 -10.62 -2.98 16.94
C ASN A 166 -11.78 -1.98 16.89
N MET A 167 -12.06 -1.40 15.72
CA MET A 167 -13.07 -0.35 15.62
C MET A 167 -14.49 -0.89 15.43
N ALA A 168 -14.68 -2.05 14.78
CA ALA A 168 -16.01 -2.66 14.64
C ALA A 168 -16.61 -3.00 16.02
N VAL A 169 -15.80 -3.55 16.93
CA VAL A 169 -16.26 -3.92 18.28
C VAL A 169 -16.56 -2.68 19.13
N VAL A 170 -15.75 -1.63 19.00
CA VAL A 170 -15.83 -0.45 19.85
C VAL A 170 -16.90 0.55 19.36
N SER A 171 -17.10 0.64 18.04
CA SER A 171 -17.99 1.65 17.44
C SER A 171 -19.34 1.11 16.97
N GLY A 172 -19.49 -0.20 16.80
CA GLY A 172 -20.66 -0.79 16.14
C GLY A 172 -20.77 -0.46 14.64
N ALA A 173 -19.76 0.18 14.04
CA ALA A 173 -19.72 0.54 12.64
C ALA A 173 -19.63 -0.69 11.74
N ARG A 174 -20.27 -0.61 10.57
CA ARG A 174 -20.21 -1.64 9.53
C ARG A 174 -19.15 -1.27 8.50
N PHE A 175 -18.05 -2.04 8.44
CA PHE A 175 -16.98 -1.78 7.50
C PHE A 175 -17.26 -2.40 6.12
N VAL A 176 -17.12 -1.57 5.08
CA VAL A 176 -17.25 -1.95 3.67
C VAL A 176 -15.84 -2.01 3.06
N ARG A 177 -15.52 -3.14 2.44
CA ARG A 177 -14.21 -3.33 1.79
C ARG A 177 -14.21 -2.70 0.40
N ALA A 178 -13.35 -1.72 0.17
CA ALA A 178 -13.13 -1.08 -1.12
C ALA A 178 -11.64 -0.80 -1.34
N TYR A 179 -10.77 -1.81 -1.12
CA TYR A 179 -9.34 -1.70 -1.34
C TYR A 179 -8.81 -2.83 -2.22
N ARG A 180 -7.76 -2.53 -2.98
CA ARG A 180 -7.10 -3.45 -3.91
C ARG A 180 -5.59 -3.24 -3.89
N SER A 181 -4.82 -4.27 -3.48
CA SER A 181 -3.35 -4.22 -3.49
C SER A 181 -2.79 -4.05 -4.90
N GLY A 182 -1.61 -3.43 -5.01
CA GLY A 182 -0.92 -3.23 -6.27
C GLY A 182 -1.58 -2.23 -7.21
N THR A 183 -2.49 -1.38 -6.71
CA THR A 183 -3.20 -0.36 -7.48
C THR A 183 -2.76 1.04 -7.07
N GLY A 184 -3.13 2.04 -7.87
CA GLY A 184 -2.89 3.46 -7.61
C GLY A 184 -3.79 4.33 -8.49
N LEU A 185 -3.77 5.63 -8.26
CA LEU A 185 -4.56 6.58 -9.06
C LEU A 185 -3.90 6.88 -10.41
N GLY A 186 -2.58 6.73 -10.50
CA GLY A 186 -1.82 7.03 -11.70
C GLY A 186 -1.95 5.99 -12.83
N ARG A 187 -2.40 4.76 -12.52
CA ARG A 187 -2.44 3.62 -13.45
C ARG A 187 -3.86 3.07 -13.64
N PRO A 188 -4.76 3.82 -14.31
CA PRO A 188 -6.13 3.33 -14.60
C PRO A 188 -6.16 2.13 -15.55
N ASP A 189 -5.10 1.90 -16.31
CA ASP A 189 -4.87 0.72 -17.13
C ASP A 189 -4.70 -0.55 -16.29
N VAL A 190 -4.14 -0.44 -15.08
CA VAL A 190 -4.04 -1.53 -14.11
C VAL A 190 -5.33 -1.66 -13.30
N PHE A 191 -5.84 -0.55 -12.80
CA PHE A 191 -7.08 -0.52 -12.02
C PHE A 191 -7.75 0.86 -12.08
N ASN A 192 -8.90 0.93 -12.72
CA ASN A 192 -9.64 2.18 -12.88
C ASN A 192 -10.51 2.45 -11.64
N TRP A 193 -9.95 3.15 -10.65
CA TRP A 193 -10.65 3.47 -9.40
C TRP A 193 -12.01 4.16 -9.59
N PRO A 194 -12.18 5.17 -10.45
CA PRO A 194 -13.49 5.76 -10.74
C PRO A 194 -14.55 4.77 -11.19
N ALA A 195 -14.18 3.79 -12.02
CA ALA A 195 -15.10 2.77 -12.50
C ALA A 195 -15.34 1.65 -11.48
N GLN A 196 -14.33 1.30 -10.68
CA GLN A 196 -14.37 0.14 -9.81
C GLN A 196 -14.89 0.46 -8.40
N TYR A 197 -14.68 1.66 -7.87
CA TYR A 197 -15.13 2.01 -6.52
C TYR A 197 -16.63 1.83 -6.31
N PRO A 198 -17.53 2.27 -7.22
CA PRO A 198 -18.96 2.01 -7.08
C PRO A 198 -19.32 0.53 -7.04
N GLN A 199 -18.59 -0.30 -7.78
CA GLN A 199 -18.79 -1.76 -7.78
C GLN A 199 -18.34 -2.40 -6.47
N LEU A 200 -17.19 -1.95 -5.92
CA LEU A 200 -16.64 -2.44 -4.66
C LEU A 200 -17.56 -2.14 -3.46
N ILE A 201 -18.18 -0.97 -3.43
CA ILE A 201 -19.13 -0.63 -2.36
C ILE A 201 -20.53 -1.22 -2.59
N GLY A 202 -20.89 -1.58 -3.84
CA GLY A 202 -22.20 -2.13 -4.21
C GLY A 202 -23.36 -1.24 -3.78
N SER A 203 -24.30 -1.80 -3.03
CA SER A 203 -25.46 -1.06 -2.48
C SER A 203 -25.14 -0.27 -1.22
N ALA A 204 -23.92 -0.35 -0.68
CA ALA A 204 -23.54 0.39 0.52
C ALA A 204 -23.55 1.91 0.27
N ARG A 205 -23.89 2.66 1.32
CA ARG A 205 -23.89 4.12 1.33
C ARG A 205 -23.04 4.59 2.51
N PRO A 206 -21.69 4.53 2.38
CA PRO A 206 -20.80 4.88 3.48
C PRO A 206 -20.89 6.37 3.78
N GLY A 207 -21.26 6.71 5.02
CA GLY A 207 -21.20 8.07 5.53
C GLY A 207 -19.79 8.50 5.91
N LEU A 208 -18.91 7.52 6.19
CA LEU A 208 -17.50 7.72 6.48
C LEU A 208 -16.64 6.90 5.52
N VAL A 209 -15.52 7.48 5.11
CA VAL A 209 -14.51 6.81 4.27
C VAL A 209 -13.15 6.98 4.91
N ILE A 210 -12.40 5.89 5.07
CA ILE A 210 -10.99 5.92 5.46
C ILE A 210 -10.19 5.49 4.24
N CYS A 211 -9.34 6.38 3.73
CA CYS A 211 -8.58 6.20 2.49
C CYS A 211 -7.08 6.16 2.77
N ALA A 212 -6.37 5.16 2.23
CA ALA A 212 -4.92 5.08 2.22
C ALA A 212 -4.46 4.54 0.86
N ILE A 213 -4.05 5.44 -0.04
CA ILE A 213 -3.68 5.14 -1.43
C ILE A 213 -2.53 6.04 -1.89
N GLY A 214 -1.66 5.51 -2.73
CA GLY A 214 -0.58 6.30 -3.35
C GLY A 214 0.78 5.62 -3.33
N ALA A 215 0.96 4.49 -2.65
CA ALA A 215 2.25 3.81 -2.57
C ALA A 215 2.78 3.38 -3.97
N ASN A 216 1.90 3.14 -4.93
CA ASN A 216 2.24 2.74 -6.28
C ASN A 216 2.30 3.92 -7.27
N ASP A 217 2.10 5.16 -6.83
CA ASP A 217 1.93 6.29 -7.73
C ASP A 217 3.21 7.09 -7.99
N ALA A 218 4.27 6.90 -7.19
CA ALA A 218 5.53 7.61 -7.37
C ALA A 218 6.40 7.05 -8.52
N GLN A 219 5.84 6.95 -9.71
CA GLN A 219 6.46 6.38 -10.90
C GLN A 219 6.08 7.16 -12.17
N ASN A 220 6.72 6.84 -13.29
CA ASN A 220 6.33 7.37 -14.59
C ASN A 220 5.01 6.72 -15.03
N PHE A 221 4.14 7.49 -15.68
CA PHE A 221 2.89 6.99 -16.23
C PHE A 221 2.90 7.07 -17.75
N GLN A 222 2.29 6.09 -18.39
CA GLN A 222 1.93 6.18 -19.80
C GLN A 222 0.40 6.21 -19.92
N ILE A 223 -0.09 7.26 -20.58
CA ILE A 223 -1.51 7.43 -20.86
C ILE A 223 -1.59 7.64 -22.37
N ASP A 224 -2.30 6.72 -23.04
CA ASP A 224 -2.31 6.62 -24.49
C ASP A 224 -0.87 6.50 -25.05
N ARG A 225 -0.41 7.48 -25.82
CA ARG A 225 0.94 7.52 -26.38
C ARG A 225 1.90 8.46 -25.60
N ASN A 226 1.40 9.16 -24.58
CA ASN A 226 2.16 10.14 -23.82
C ASN A 226 2.79 9.53 -22.58
N VAL A 227 4.06 9.82 -22.32
CA VAL A 227 4.77 9.43 -21.11
C VAL A 227 4.86 10.64 -20.19
N TYR A 228 4.36 10.49 -18.97
CA TYR A 228 4.44 11.47 -17.90
C TYR A 228 5.56 11.06 -16.95
N TYR A 229 6.69 11.75 -17.01
CA TYR A 229 7.83 11.46 -16.14
C TYR A 229 7.59 12.00 -14.73
N PHE A 230 7.81 11.17 -13.71
CA PHE A 230 7.58 11.52 -12.31
C PHE A 230 8.23 12.85 -11.91
N GLY A 231 7.46 13.69 -11.24
CA GLY A 231 7.89 14.97 -10.70
C GLY A 231 7.92 16.14 -11.71
N THR A 232 7.73 15.89 -13.01
CA THR A 232 7.59 16.97 -14.00
C THR A 232 6.26 17.72 -13.82
N PRO A 233 6.15 18.97 -14.29
CA PRO A 233 4.90 19.73 -14.25
C PRO A 233 3.71 18.98 -14.87
N ALA A 234 3.92 18.33 -16.02
CA ALA A 234 2.89 17.55 -16.69
C ALA A 234 2.43 16.35 -15.84
N TRP A 235 3.35 15.63 -15.19
CA TRP A 235 3.03 14.54 -14.27
C TRP A 235 2.23 15.05 -13.07
N LYS A 236 2.67 16.14 -12.45
CA LYS A 236 2.00 16.75 -11.29
C LYS A 236 0.57 17.14 -11.62
N GLN A 237 0.37 17.81 -12.75
CA GLN A 237 -0.97 18.21 -13.19
C GLN A 237 -1.86 17.00 -13.42
N MET A 238 -1.38 16.02 -14.19
CA MET A 238 -2.13 14.79 -14.47
C MET A 238 -2.50 14.05 -13.19
N TYR A 239 -1.56 13.90 -12.25
CA TYR A 239 -1.81 13.19 -11.00
C TYR A 239 -2.75 13.97 -10.08
N ALA A 240 -2.60 15.29 -9.99
CA ALA A 240 -3.53 16.17 -9.27
C ALA A 240 -4.97 16.01 -9.77
N ASP A 241 -5.18 15.97 -11.10
CA ASP A 241 -6.50 15.78 -11.68
C ASP A 241 -7.10 14.41 -11.32
N ARG A 242 -6.28 13.37 -11.23
CA ARG A 242 -6.73 12.05 -10.77
C ARG A 242 -7.10 12.02 -9.29
N VAL A 243 -6.29 12.64 -8.45
CA VAL A 243 -6.58 12.81 -7.02
C VAL A 243 -7.89 13.59 -6.85
N ARG A 244 -8.06 14.69 -7.57
CA ARG A 244 -9.27 15.52 -7.55
C ARG A 244 -10.51 14.75 -7.99
N GLY A 245 -10.40 13.98 -9.07
CA GLY A 245 -11.48 13.12 -9.55
C GLY A 245 -11.87 12.06 -8.53
N PHE A 246 -10.89 11.45 -7.88
CA PHE A 246 -11.13 10.44 -6.85
C PHE A 246 -11.70 11.05 -5.57
N ALA A 247 -11.21 12.20 -5.13
CA ALA A 247 -11.75 12.94 -4.00
C ALA A 247 -13.24 13.30 -4.19
N ARG A 248 -13.62 13.79 -5.38
CA ARG A 248 -15.03 14.03 -5.74
C ARG A 248 -15.87 12.76 -5.66
N LEU A 249 -15.33 11.64 -6.12
CA LEU A 249 -16.03 10.36 -6.07
C LEU A 249 -16.27 9.90 -4.63
N LEU A 250 -15.28 10.02 -3.76
CA LEU A 250 -15.39 9.60 -2.36
C LEU A 250 -16.36 10.49 -1.56
N THR A 251 -16.50 11.76 -1.93
CA THR A 251 -17.34 12.74 -1.22
C THR A 251 -18.73 12.94 -1.86
N ARG A 252 -19.00 12.26 -2.98
CA ARG A 252 -20.19 12.47 -3.83
C ARG A 252 -21.52 12.46 -3.08
N ASP A 253 -21.69 11.51 -2.15
CA ASP A 253 -22.94 11.31 -1.42
C ASP A 253 -22.91 11.95 -0.02
N GLY A 254 -22.10 13.00 0.15
CA GLY A 254 -21.93 13.71 1.42
C GLY A 254 -21.03 13.01 2.44
N ALA A 255 -20.36 11.93 2.04
CA ALA A 255 -19.47 11.20 2.93
C ALA A 255 -18.30 12.08 3.41
N ARG A 256 -17.92 11.89 4.68
CA ARG A 256 -16.70 12.47 5.22
C ARG A 256 -15.54 11.51 5.05
N VAL A 257 -14.40 12.03 4.65
CA VAL A 257 -13.23 11.23 4.27
C VAL A 257 -12.05 11.53 5.19
N LEU A 258 -11.44 10.50 5.74
CA LEU A 258 -10.10 10.56 6.32
C LEU A 258 -9.12 10.04 5.28
N TRP A 259 -8.23 10.90 4.79
CA TRP A 259 -7.18 10.50 3.87
C TRP A 259 -5.85 10.40 4.63
N ILE A 260 -5.32 9.19 4.73
CA ILE A 260 -4.07 8.90 5.41
C ILE A 260 -2.94 8.98 4.39
N GLY A 261 -1.96 9.83 4.65
CA GLY A 261 -0.78 9.99 3.81
C GLY A 261 0.15 8.77 3.85
N MET A 262 1.08 8.74 2.91
CA MET A 262 2.11 7.71 2.87
C MET A 262 3.17 7.97 3.95
N PRO A 263 3.56 6.96 4.73
CA PRO A 263 4.60 7.09 5.73
C PRO A 263 5.99 7.24 5.10
N VAL A 264 6.96 7.65 5.91
CA VAL A 264 8.38 7.54 5.55
C VAL A 264 8.73 6.09 5.24
N MET A 265 9.47 5.84 4.15
CA MET A 265 9.84 4.51 3.67
C MET A 265 11.29 4.19 4.03
N ARG A 266 11.65 2.88 4.06
CA ARG A 266 13.04 2.46 4.35
C ARG A 266 14.02 2.95 3.28
N GLU A 267 13.68 2.77 2.01
CA GLU A 267 14.52 3.23 0.91
C GLU A 267 14.36 4.76 0.78
N THR A 268 15.48 5.47 0.89
CA THR A 268 15.49 6.93 0.98
C THR A 268 14.99 7.63 -0.29
N GLY A 269 15.30 7.08 -1.47
CA GLY A 269 14.85 7.65 -2.76
C GLY A 269 13.34 7.49 -2.91
N PHE A 270 12.81 6.31 -2.58
CA PHE A 270 11.38 6.06 -2.58
C PHE A 270 10.64 6.91 -1.53
N SER A 271 11.23 7.04 -0.34
CA SER A 271 10.69 7.91 0.72
C SER A 271 10.56 9.36 0.28
N ARG A 272 11.57 9.91 -0.43
CA ARG A 272 11.50 11.27 -1.00
C ARG A 272 10.40 11.39 -2.06
N ARG A 273 10.24 10.38 -2.91
CA ARG A 273 9.15 10.36 -3.90
C ARG A 273 7.79 10.34 -3.22
N MET A 274 7.62 9.54 -2.16
CA MET A 274 6.37 9.51 -1.36
C MET A 274 6.09 10.85 -0.70
N ALA A 275 7.09 11.54 -0.17
CA ALA A 275 6.93 12.88 0.37
C ALA A 275 6.42 13.87 -0.68
N SER A 276 6.92 13.78 -1.91
CA SER A 276 6.44 14.61 -3.03
C SER A 276 5.00 14.30 -3.43
N VAL A 277 4.62 13.01 -3.43
CA VAL A 277 3.23 12.59 -3.65
C VAL A 277 2.33 13.13 -2.54
N ASN A 278 2.73 12.98 -1.28
CA ASN A 278 1.97 13.49 -0.13
C ASN A 278 1.72 15.01 -0.21
N LEU A 279 2.75 15.78 -0.58
CA LEU A 279 2.60 17.24 -0.73
C LEU A 279 1.55 17.59 -1.78
N LEU A 280 1.63 16.98 -2.96
CA LEU A 280 0.67 17.21 -4.04
C LEU A 280 -0.74 16.77 -3.67
N VAL A 281 -0.89 15.59 -3.07
CA VAL A 281 -2.20 15.09 -2.61
C VAL A 281 -2.78 16.03 -1.57
N LYS A 282 -2.00 16.40 -0.54
CA LYS A 282 -2.45 17.30 0.52
C LYS A 282 -2.90 18.66 -0.03
N GLU A 283 -2.18 19.21 -1.01
CA GLU A 283 -2.54 20.46 -1.69
C GLU A 283 -3.90 20.32 -2.38
N VAL A 284 -4.09 19.30 -3.20
CA VAL A 284 -5.37 19.05 -3.90
C VAL A 284 -6.53 18.87 -2.92
N LEU A 285 -6.29 18.18 -1.81
CA LEU A 285 -7.35 17.91 -0.82
C LEU A 285 -7.83 19.15 -0.07
N THR A 286 -7.11 20.26 -0.12
CA THR A 286 -7.60 21.55 0.43
C THR A 286 -8.86 22.07 -0.29
N GLU A 287 -9.11 21.61 -1.51
CA GLU A 287 -10.31 21.94 -2.28
C GLU A 287 -11.59 21.25 -1.72
N PHE A 288 -11.42 20.27 -0.81
CA PHE A 288 -12.51 19.40 -0.34
C PHE A 288 -12.70 19.52 1.19
N PRO A 289 -13.61 20.36 1.69
CA PRO A 289 -13.81 20.54 3.13
C PRO A 289 -14.32 19.28 3.86
N GLN A 290 -14.87 18.30 3.12
CA GLN A 290 -15.28 17.01 3.67
C GLN A 290 -14.11 16.07 3.93
N ILE A 291 -12.89 16.38 3.42
CA ILE A 291 -11.73 15.52 3.53
C ILE A 291 -10.78 16.04 4.60
N THR A 292 -10.45 15.18 5.54
CA THR A 292 -9.41 15.44 6.54
C THR A 292 -8.14 14.68 6.15
N TRP A 293 -7.02 15.38 6.01
CA TRP A 293 -5.71 14.77 5.81
C TRP A 293 -5.07 14.41 7.15
N VAL A 294 -4.48 13.21 7.24
CA VAL A 294 -3.67 12.77 8.37
C VAL A 294 -2.29 12.36 7.88
N ASP A 295 -1.25 12.97 8.45
CA ASP A 295 0.13 12.50 8.31
C ASP A 295 0.36 11.34 9.30
N PRO A 296 0.72 10.13 8.84
CA PRO A 296 0.99 9.01 9.72
C PRO A 296 2.35 9.13 10.44
N ASN A 297 3.29 9.94 9.96
CA ASN A 297 4.66 9.98 10.46
C ASN A 297 4.79 10.37 11.94
N PRO A 298 4.01 11.31 12.51
CA PRO A 298 4.05 11.59 13.94
C PRO A 298 3.80 10.37 14.84
N TYR A 299 3.11 9.35 14.31
CA TYR A 299 2.74 8.15 15.08
C TYR A 299 3.74 7.01 14.91
N ILE A 300 4.39 6.89 13.74
CA ILE A 300 5.12 5.69 13.34
C ILE A 300 6.56 5.94 12.88
N ALA A 301 6.96 7.18 12.65
CA ALA A 301 8.35 7.51 12.33
C ALA A 301 9.20 7.63 13.59
N GLY A 302 10.48 7.35 13.44
CA GLY A 302 11.49 7.55 14.47
C GLY A 302 11.84 9.01 14.68
N SER A 303 12.80 9.25 15.53
CA SER A 303 13.30 10.60 15.83
C SER A 303 13.78 11.30 14.56
N GLY A 304 13.40 12.58 14.41
CA GLY A 304 13.74 13.36 13.22
C GLY A 304 12.98 12.95 11.95
N GLY A 305 11.88 12.18 12.07
CA GLY A 305 11.08 11.73 10.92
C GLY A 305 11.73 10.58 10.13
N SER A 306 12.69 9.88 10.71
CA SER A 306 13.37 8.74 10.08
C SER A 306 12.50 7.50 10.01
N PHE A 307 12.80 6.57 9.11
CA PHE A 307 12.18 5.25 9.10
C PHE A 307 12.51 4.48 10.37
N GLU A 308 11.50 3.91 10.99
CA GLU A 308 11.62 3.08 12.19
C GLU A 308 10.87 1.76 11.97
N GLN A 309 11.59 0.64 12.01
CA GLN A 309 10.96 -0.67 11.82
C GLN A 309 10.46 -1.25 13.14
N TYR A 310 11.18 -1.02 14.23
CA TYR A 310 10.85 -1.53 15.55
C TYR A 310 10.92 -0.40 16.58
N ARG A 311 10.01 -0.43 17.53
CA ARG A 311 9.95 0.53 18.65
C ARG A 311 9.76 -0.22 19.96
N GLN A 312 10.40 0.23 21.02
CA GLN A 312 10.05 -0.23 22.35
C GLN A 312 8.76 0.47 22.81
N ASP A 313 7.77 -0.31 23.25
CA ASP A 313 6.59 0.24 23.93
C ASP A 313 6.93 0.65 25.39
N GLN A 314 5.96 1.20 26.09
CA GLN A 314 6.11 1.64 27.49
C GLN A 314 6.54 0.53 28.46
N ARG A 315 6.27 -0.71 28.11
CA ARG A 315 6.64 -1.88 28.91
C ARG A 315 8.01 -2.42 28.52
N GLY A 316 8.75 -1.71 27.65
CA GLY A 316 10.04 -2.15 27.12
C GLY A 316 9.96 -3.30 26.10
N LYS A 317 8.74 -3.72 25.70
CA LYS A 317 8.57 -4.76 24.68
C LYS A 317 8.86 -4.18 23.30
N LEU A 318 9.68 -4.87 22.53
CA LEU A 318 9.95 -4.52 21.14
C LEU A 318 8.71 -4.81 20.26
N VAL A 319 8.18 -3.77 19.63
CA VAL A 319 7.01 -3.81 18.75
C VAL A 319 7.46 -3.54 17.33
N ARG A 320 7.03 -4.36 16.39
CA ARG A 320 7.32 -4.14 14.97
C ARG A 320 6.31 -3.16 14.38
N LEU A 321 6.78 -2.01 13.89
CA LEU A 321 5.93 -0.99 13.27
C LEU A 321 5.73 -1.19 11.78
N ARG A 322 6.73 -1.76 11.10
CA ARG A 322 6.76 -1.88 9.64
C ARG A 322 7.03 -3.31 9.22
N ALA A 323 6.45 -3.71 8.11
CA ALA A 323 6.74 -4.98 7.47
C ALA A 323 8.20 -5.05 6.98
N ASP A 324 8.66 -6.25 6.63
CA ASP A 324 10.06 -6.48 6.24
C ASP A 324 10.41 -5.83 4.89
N ASP A 325 9.42 -5.49 4.08
CA ASP A 325 9.62 -4.75 2.82
C ASP A 325 10.03 -3.28 3.04
N GLY A 326 9.82 -2.74 4.25
CA GLY A 326 10.11 -1.34 4.58
C GLY A 326 9.11 -0.32 4.01
N ILE A 327 7.97 -0.80 3.50
CA ILE A 327 6.89 -0.03 2.89
C ILE A 327 5.63 -0.09 3.74
N HIS A 328 5.11 -1.30 3.98
CA HIS A 328 3.83 -1.49 4.66
C HIS A 328 3.92 -1.35 6.17
N LEU A 329 2.82 -0.95 6.78
CA LEU A 329 2.65 -1.04 8.22
C LEU A 329 2.45 -2.50 8.61
N SER A 330 3.02 -2.90 9.75
CA SER A 330 2.52 -4.09 10.44
C SER A 330 1.18 -3.77 11.11
N GLU A 331 0.48 -4.78 11.60
CA GLU A 331 -0.73 -4.56 12.39
C GLU A 331 -0.45 -3.75 13.66
N ASP A 332 0.65 -4.04 14.35
CA ASP A 332 1.05 -3.25 15.52
C ASP A 332 1.37 -1.79 15.14
N GLY A 333 2.04 -1.56 14.00
CA GLY A 333 2.28 -0.21 13.49
C GLY A 333 0.99 0.53 13.13
N ALA A 334 0.06 -0.16 12.48
CA ALA A 334 -1.25 0.41 12.15
C ALA A 334 -2.06 0.75 13.42
N ALA A 335 -1.90 -0.01 14.50
CA ALA A 335 -2.57 0.26 15.77
C ALA A 335 -2.18 1.62 16.39
N TYR A 336 -1.00 2.15 16.09
CA TYR A 336 -0.61 3.50 16.51
C TYR A 336 -1.43 4.61 15.86
N LEU A 337 -2.12 4.34 14.75
CA LEU A 337 -3.01 5.30 14.08
C LEU A 337 -4.45 5.25 14.60
N LEU A 338 -4.83 4.21 15.34
CA LEU A 338 -6.20 4.03 15.84
C LEU A 338 -6.75 5.24 16.61
N PRO A 339 -6.01 5.89 17.51
CA PRO A 339 -6.54 7.03 18.26
C PRO A 339 -6.82 8.24 17.39
N ALA A 340 -5.97 8.52 16.39
CA ALA A 340 -6.23 9.60 15.45
C ALA A 340 -7.46 9.30 14.61
N ILE A 341 -7.60 8.07 14.12
CA ILE A 341 -8.73 7.60 13.36
C ILE A 341 -10.01 7.64 14.20
N SER A 342 -9.96 7.13 15.43
CA SER A 342 -11.09 7.14 16.38
C SER A 342 -11.55 8.57 16.68
N SER A 343 -10.61 9.47 17.01
CA SER A 343 -10.91 10.88 17.27
C SER A 343 -11.56 11.57 16.06
N TRP A 344 -11.09 11.25 14.84
CA TRP A 344 -11.70 11.77 13.63
C TRP A 344 -13.11 11.21 13.42
N MET A 345 -13.32 9.91 13.60
CA MET A 345 -14.65 9.28 13.46
C MET A 345 -15.67 9.90 14.40
N GLN A 346 -15.29 10.16 15.66
CA GLN A 346 -16.15 10.84 16.63
C GLN A 346 -16.58 12.23 16.19
N LYS A 347 -15.66 13.00 15.62
CA LYS A 347 -15.93 14.37 15.14
C LYS A 347 -16.70 14.39 13.82
N ALA A 348 -16.46 13.38 12.98
CA ALA A 348 -17.08 13.29 11.66
C ALA A 348 -18.52 12.79 11.69
N ALA A 349 -18.92 12.07 12.72
CA ALA A 349 -20.27 11.54 12.93
C ALA A 349 -20.91 12.08 14.22
N PRO A 350 -21.00 13.39 14.44
CA PRO A 350 -21.66 13.93 15.61
C PRO A 350 -23.16 13.64 15.54
N GLY A 351 -23.66 12.80 16.42
CA GLY A 351 -25.11 12.62 16.62
C GLY A 351 -25.78 11.51 15.80
N ILE A 352 -25.05 10.46 15.41
CA ILE A 352 -25.65 9.19 14.97
C ILE A 352 -25.79 8.24 16.16
#